data_65335fdd2bdbbb213916d20bc26f50a8
#
_entry.id   65335fdd2bdbbb213916d20bc26f50a8
#
_cell.length_a   1.000
_cell.length_b   1.000
_cell.length_c   1.000
_cell.angle_alpha   90.00
_cell.angle_beta   90.00
_cell.angle_gamma   90.00
#
_symmetry.space_group_name_H-M   'P 1'
#
loop_
_entity.id
_entity.type
_entity.pdbx_description
1 polymer ?
#
loop_
_entity_poly.entity_id
_entity_poly.type
_entity_poly.pdbx_seq_one_letter_code
_entity_poly.pdbx_strand_id
1 'polypeptide(L)'
;MEYYESAKMKTSFFSLFRACLLLCFVILFANVSVHAAVERLSVKGTFLVNGQGDKVVLKGVSLGWHNWWPRFYNAAAVKTLKEQWHCTLIRAAMGVEPEGAYLSNRQKALDCVTTVADAAIANDMYVIIDWHSHGLRTEEAKDFFKQMATRYKGVPNVIYEIFNEPVNDSWKKVRKYSEEVISSIRSIDREALILVGTPHWDQDIHLAADNPVSDEYNVMYTLHFYAASHKAWLRERADYALEKGLPIFVSECAGMKADGDGGIDLNEWNQWLSWMDRHAVSWAAWSIADKDETCSMLYPSAPDAEWDEKDLKKWGSIVKQVLRTEYK
;
A
#
# COMPACT_ATOMS: atom_id res chain seq x y z
N MET A 1 57.49 -12.74 52.48
CA MET A 1 55.99 -12.71 52.59
C MET A 1 55.38 -11.66 51.66
N GLU A 2 56.02 -10.56 51.36
CA GLU A 2 55.49 -9.50 50.47
C GLU A 2 55.37 -9.88 48.99
N TYR A 3 56.14 -10.82 48.47
CA TYR A 3 56.08 -11.20 47.05
C TYR A 3 54.86 -12.10 46.70
N TYR A 4 54.25 -12.75 47.68
CA TYR A 4 53.11 -13.65 47.48
C TYR A 4 51.73 -12.91 47.43
N GLU A 5 51.64 -11.74 48.14
CA GLU A 5 50.42 -10.93 48.12
C GLU A 5 50.27 -10.12 46.82
N SER A 6 51.38 -9.65 46.24
CA SER A 6 51.37 -8.90 44.98
C SER A 6 50.91 -9.73 43.77
N ALA A 7 51.20 -11.04 43.79
CA ALA A 7 50.79 -11.93 42.70
C ALA A 7 49.27 -12.27 42.78
N LYS A 8 48.71 -12.39 43.99
CA LYS A 8 47.24 -12.63 44.17
C LYS A 8 46.40 -11.44 43.80
N MET A 9 46.89 -10.23 44.08
CA MET A 9 46.17 -8.99 43.75
C MET A 9 46.13 -8.76 42.22
N LYS A 10 47.22 -9.07 41.47
CA LYS A 10 47.27 -8.94 40.03
C LYS A 10 46.35 -9.95 39.30
N THR A 11 46.26 -11.18 39.79
CA THR A 11 45.35 -12.21 39.20
C THR A 11 43.89 -11.89 39.48
N SER A 12 43.53 -11.31 40.63
CA SER A 12 42.14 -10.89 40.91
C SER A 12 41.70 -9.70 40.03
N PHE A 13 42.59 -8.73 39.80
CA PHE A 13 42.28 -7.56 38.95
C PHE A 13 42.10 -7.93 37.47
N PHE A 14 42.89 -8.85 36.95
CA PHE A 14 42.71 -9.36 35.57
C PHE A 14 41.43 -10.20 35.40
N SER A 15 41.03 -10.95 36.43
CA SER A 15 39.78 -11.71 36.41
C SER A 15 38.55 -10.80 36.45
N LEU A 16 38.52 -9.74 37.28
CA LEU A 16 37.44 -8.76 37.29
C LEU A 16 37.36 -7.97 35.98
N PHE A 17 38.51 -7.58 35.38
CA PHE A 17 38.54 -6.86 34.13
C PHE A 17 38.02 -7.69 32.93
N ARG A 18 38.32 -8.99 32.90
CA ARG A 18 37.76 -9.94 31.92
C ARG A 18 36.26 -10.17 32.10
N ALA A 19 35.78 -10.24 33.36
CA ALA A 19 34.35 -10.38 33.64
C ALA A 19 33.56 -9.11 33.24
N CYS A 20 34.08 -7.92 33.50
CA CYS A 20 33.47 -6.67 33.05
C CYS A 20 33.46 -6.51 31.52
N LEU A 21 34.54 -6.90 30.82
CA LEU A 21 34.57 -6.88 29.34
C LEU A 21 33.57 -7.87 28.71
N LEU A 22 33.41 -9.06 29.29
CA LEU A 22 32.41 -10.04 28.85
C LEU A 22 30.98 -9.56 29.12
N LEU A 23 30.72 -8.89 30.25
CA LEU A 23 29.42 -8.32 30.56
C LEU A 23 29.07 -7.14 29.64
N CYS A 24 30.04 -6.26 29.32
CA CYS A 24 29.85 -5.18 28.35
C CYS A 24 29.60 -5.69 26.94
N PHE A 25 30.23 -6.81 26.54
CA PHE A 25 29.97 -7.44 25.23
C PHE A 25 28.59 -8.09 25.13
N VAL A 26 28.09 -8.69 26.22
CA VAL A 26 26.73 -9.28 26.29
C VAL A 26 25.66 -8.18 26.29
N ILE A 27 25.91 -7.03 26.96
CA ILE A 27 24.96 -5.91 27.01
C ILE A 27 24.89 -5.17 25.68
N LEU A 28 25.99 -5.09 24.91
CA LEU A 28 26.01 -4.49 23.55
C LEU A 28 25.24 -5.31 22.50
N PHE A 29 25.07 -6.62 22.71
CA PHE A 29 24.26 -7.47 21.81
C PHE A 29 22.77 -7.55 22.20
N ALA A 30 22.35 -7.04 23.38
CA ALA A 30 20.98 -7.16 23.86
C ALA A 30 20.05 -6.05 23.39
N ASN A 31 20.49 -5.09 22.58
CA ASN A 31 19.65 -3.99 22.07
C ASN A 31 19.74 -3.80 20.56
N VAL A 32 20.08 -4.81 19.80
CA VAL A 32 19.67 -4.83 18.40
C VAL A 32 18.21 -5.25 18.40
N SER A 33 17.29 -4.30 18.46
CA SER A 33 15.94 -4.50 17.98
C SER A 33 16.12 -4.94 16.52
N VAL A 34 16.05 -6.23 16.27
CA VAL A 34 15.84 -6.75 14.93
C VAL A 34 14.46 -6.23 14.56
N HIS A 35 14.40 -5.03 13.97
CA HIS A 35 13.25 -4.63 13.21
C HIS A 35 13.08 -5.74 12.17
N ALA A 36 12.02 -6.49 12.27
CA ALA A 36 11.68 -7.47 11.26
C ALA A 36 11.49 -6.67 9.97
N ALA A 37 12.49 -6.75 9.09
CA ALA A 37 12.38 -6.11 7.79
C ALA A 37 11.09 -6.63 7.13
N VAL A 38 10.35 -5.73 6.46
CA VAL A 38 9.14 -6.11 5.72
C VAL A 38 9.50 -7.24 4.74
N GLU A 39 8.75 -8.32 4.80
CA GLU A 39 8.97 -9.49 3.96
C GLU A 39 8.51 -9.20 2.51
N ARG A 40 9.19 -9.80 1.54
CA ARG A 40 8.69 -9.80 0.17
C ARG A 40 7.44 -10.67 0.09
N LEU A 41 6.39 -10.08 -0.47
CA LEU A 41 5.14 -10.78 -0.72
C LEU A 41 5.12 -11.37 -2.13
N SER A 42 4.38 -12.44 -2.27
CA SER A 42 4.12 -13.10 -3.55
C SER A 42 2.66 -13.52 -3.68
N VAL A 43 2.22 -13.76 -4.90
CA VAL A 43 0.87 -14.24 -5.20
C VAL A 43 0.89 -15.77 -5.29
N LYS A 44 0.00 -16.44 -4.52
CA LYS A 44 -0.19 -17.89 -4.57
C LYS A 44 -1.68 -18.23 -4.65
N GLY A 45 -2.12 -18.70 -5.79
CA GLY A 45 -3.55 -18.83 -6.08
C GLY A 45 -4.20 -17.44 -6.03
N THR A 46 -5.25 -17.28 -5.23
CA THR A 46 -5.94 -15.99 -5.05
C THR A 46 -5.43 -15.17 -3.87
N PHE A 47 -4.35 -15.59 -3.21
CA PHE A 47 -3.86 -14.99 -1.97
C PHE A 47 -2.52 -14.29 -2.13
N LEU A 48 -2.36 -13.20 -1.40
CA LEU A 48 -1.06 -12.63 -1.10
C LEU A 48 -0.44 -13.42 0.05
N VAL A 49 0.82 -13.84 -0.10
CA VAL A 49 1.52 -14.65 0.90
C VAL A 49 2.92 -14.10 1.20
N ASN A 50 3.41 -14.36 2.43
CA ASN A 50 4.77 -14.08 2.85
C ASN A 50 5.76 -15.17 2.39
N GLY A 51 7.04 -15.04 2.77
CA GLY A 51 8.10 -15.99 2.43
C GLY A 51 7.90 -17.40 3.03
N GLN A 52 7.07 -17.55 4.06
CA GLN A 52 6.70 -18.82 4.69
C GLN A 52 5.47 -19.47 4.02
N GLY A 53 4.79 -18.72 3.15
CA GLY A 53 3.57 -19.15 2.48
C GLY A 53 2.29 -18.88 3.28
N ASP A 54 2.38 -18.11 4.38
CA ASP A 54 1.23 -17.67 5.15
C ASP A 54 0.50 -16.55 4.42
N LYS A 55 -0.83 -16.54 4.51
CA LYS A 55 -1.66 -15.49 3.94
C LYS A 55 -1.40 -14.16 4.64
N VAL A 56 -1.24 -13.10 3.84
CA VAL A 56 -1.06 -11.73 4.31
C VAL A 56 -2.20 -10.87 3.79
N VAL A 57 -2.80 -10.08 4.68
CA VAL A 57 -3.79 -9.07 4.31
C VAL A 57 -3.25 -7.70 4.66
N LEU A 58 -3.04 -6.88 3.65
CA LEU A 58 -2.62 -5.49 3.82
C LEU A 58 -3.84 -4.59 3.95
N LYS A 59 -3.81 -3.69 4.93
CA LYS A 59 -4.92 -2.76 5.20
C LYS A 59 -4.38 -1.35 5.36
N GLY A 60 -5.02 -0.39 4.72
CA GLY A 60 -4.55 0.98 4.79
C GLY A 60 -5.46 1.99 4.11
N VAL A 61 -4.86 3.10 3.71
CA VAL A 61 -5.55 4.21 3.07
C VAL A 61 -4.82 4.68 1.82
N SER A 62 -5.57 5.26 0.89
CA SER A 62 -5.02 6.02 -0.23
C SER A 62 -4.83 7.48 0.19
N LEU A 63 -3.74 8.10 -0.24
CA LEU A 63 -3.70 9.55 -0.34
C LEU A 63 -4.60 10.00 -1.50
N GLY A 64 -5.17 11.19 -1.41
CA GLY A 64 -5.83 11.83 -2.56
C GLY A 64 -4.83 12.18 -3.65
N TRP A 65 -5.30 12.61 -4.82
CA TRP A 65 -4.47 12.99 -5.97
C TRP A 65 -3.36 13.96 -5.59
N HIS A 66 -2.10 13.61 -5.87
CA HIS A 66 -0.93 14.40 -5.44
C HIS A 66 -0.94 15.85 -5.96
N ASN A 67 -1.52 16.10 -7.13
CA ASN A 67 -1.57 17.45 -7.72
C ASN A 67 -2.58 18.39 -7.02
N TRP A 68 -3.61 17.83 -6.38
CA TRP A 68 -4.60 18.61 -5.64
C TRP A 68 -4.31 18.67 -4.14
N TRP A 69 -3.76 17.59 -3.57
CA TRP A 69 -3.45 17.47 -2.12
C TRP A 69 -1.98 17.15 -1.83
N PRO A 70 -1.01 17.88 -2.44
CA PRO A 70 0.42 17.58 -2.28
C PRO A 70 0.89 17.72 -0.82
N ARG A 71 0.18 18.51 0.01
CA ARG A 71 0.53 18.72 1.41
C ARG A 71 0.54 17.44 2.25
N PHE A 72 -0.25 16.44 1.87
CA PHE A 72 -0.28 15.15 2.54
C PHE A 72 0.79 14.16 2.06
N TYR A 73 1.50 14.47 0.98
CA TYR A 73 2.60 13.66 0.47
C TYR A 73 3.91 13.95 1.22
N ASN A 74 3.94 13.65 2.52
CA ASN A 74 5.07 13.92 3.41
C ASN A 74 5.33 12.76 4.38
N ALA A 75 6.57 12.66 4.89
CA ALA A 75 6.97 11.56 5.76
C ALA A 75 6.22 11.52 7.11
N ALA A 76 5.83 12.68 7.65
CA ALA A 76 5.10 12.75 8.90
C ALA A 76 3.67 12.20 8.76
N ALA A 77 2.99 12.44 7.63
CA ALA A 77 1.69 11.85 7.32
C ALA A 77 1.78 10.32 7.25
N VAL A 78 2.79 9.77 6.56
CA VAL A 78 3.03 8.32 6.50
C VAL A 78 3.26 7.73 7.89
N LYS A 79 4.08 8.38 8.71
CA LYS A 79 4.34 7.97 10.08
C LYS A 79 3.05 8.00 10.94
N THR A 80 2.24 9.04 10.80
CA THR A 80 0.93 9.15 11.48
C THR A 80 0.02 7.97 11.12
N LEU A 81 -0.07 7.62 9.85
CA LEU A 81 -0.87 6.48 9.38
C LEU A 81 -0.36 5.15 9.95
N LYS A 82 0.95 4.96 10.02
CA LYS A 82 1.55 3.78 10.65
C LYS A 82 1.24 3.70 12.15
N GLU A 83 1.59 4.74 12.90
CA GLU A 83 1.61 4.69 14.36
C GLU A 83 0.22 4.90 14.99
N GLN A 84 -0.60 5.77 14.39
CA GLN A 84 -1.89 6.15 14.97
C GLN A 84 -3.07 5.43 14.32
N TRP A 85 -2.99 5.08 13.02
CA TRP A 85 -4.06 4.40 12.31
C TRP A 85 -3.81 2.90 12.16
N HIS A 86 -2.61 2.42 12.47
CA HIS A 86 -2.16 1.02 12.30
C HIS A 86 -2.20 0.53 10.84
N CYS A 87 -2.01 1.43 9.89
CA CYS A 87 -1.89 1.05 8.50
C CYS A 87 -0.67 0.14 8.27
N THR A 88 -0.86 -0.93 7.51
CA THR A 88 0.23 -1.76 6.98
C THR A 88 0.56 -1.39 5.54
N LEU A 89 -0.30 -0.61 4.90
CA LEU A 89 -0.25 -0.20 3.51
C LEU A 89 -0.58 1.28 3.37
N ILE A 90 0.07 1.96 2.44
CA ILE A 90 -0.33 3.28 1.93
C ILE A 90 -0.39 3.26 0.41
N ARG A 91 -1.37 3.92 -0.20
CA ARG A 91 -1.45 4.09 -1.65
C ARG A 91 -1.14 5.52 -2.03
N ALA A 92 -0.16 5.73 -2.89
CA ALA A 92 0.25 7.03 -3.41
C ALA A 92 -0.39 7.27 -4.78
N ALA A 93 -1.54 7.92 -4.80
CA ALA A 93 -2.34 8.20 -5.99
C ALA A 93 -1.71 9.33 -6.82
N MET A 94 -0.80 8.96 -7.74
CA MET A 94 -0.13 9.91 -8.61
C MET A 94 -0.98 10.26 -9.81
N GLY A 95 -1.70 11.38 -9.77
CA GLY A 95 -2.50 11.89 -10.89
C GLY A 95 -1.67 12.06 -12.16
N VAL A 96 -2.26 11.68 -13.31
CA VAL A 96 -1.55 11.66 -14.59
C VAL A 96 -1.98 12.82 -15.50
N GLU A 97 -3.26 12.92 -15.84
CA GLU A 97 -3.77 13.81 -16.86
C GLU A 97 -4.08 15.26 -16.40
N PRO A 98 -4.63 15.49 -15.18
CA PRO A 98 -5.05 16.83 -14.78
C PRO A 98 -3.92 17.85 -14.77
N GLU A 99 -4.28 19.13 -14.78
CA GLU A 99 -3.30 20.21 -14.61
C GLU A 99 -2.55 20.07 -13.28
N GLY A 100 -1.24 20.27 -13.32
CA GLY A 100 -0.35 20.07 -12.18
C GLY A 100 0.01 18.60 -11.89
N ALA A 101 -0.59 17.64 -12.60
CA ALA A 101 -0.28 16.23 -12.50
C ALA A 101 0.95 15.82 -13.34
N TYR A 102 1.23 14.52 -13.45
CA TYR A 102 2.48 13.99 -14.03
C TYR A 102 2.79 14.51 -15.44
N LEU A 103 1.80 14.57 -16.34
CA LEU A 103 2.05 15.01 -17.72
C LEU A 103 2.41 16.51 -17.83
N SER A 104 1.98 17.32 -16.89
CA SER A 104 2.24 18.77 -16.88
C SER A 104 3.35 19.18 -15.90
N ASN A 105 3.57 18.40 -14.83
CA ASN A 105 4.59 18.67 -13.82
C ASN A 105 5.23 17.38 -13.29
N ARG A 106 5.98 16.72 -14.18
CA ARG A 106 6.59 15.41 -13.92
C ARG A 106 7.46 15.38 -12.67
N GLN A 107 8.30 16.40 -12.46
CA GLN A 107 9.23 16.40 -11.33
C GLN A 107 8.48 16.45 -10.00
N LYS A 108 7.49 17.32 -9.86
CA LYS A 108 6.66 17.39 -8.65
C LYS A 108 5.92 16.07 -8.38
N ALA A 109 5.40 15.42 -9.41
CA ALA A 109 4.74 14.13 -9.28
C ALA A 109 5.71 13.05 -8.77
N LEU A 110 6.91 12.99 -9.33
CA LEU A 110 7.96 12.07 -8.88
C LEU A 110 8.38 12.35 -7.44
N ASP A 111 8.59 13.62 -7.08
CA ASP A 111 8.99 14.02 -5.72
C ASP A 111 7.92 13.62 -4.69
N CYS A 112 6.64 13.87 -4.99
CA CYS A 112 5.54 13.46 -4.12
C CYS A 112 5.52 11.93 -3.89
N VAL A 113 5.51 11.15 -4.97
CA VAL A 113 5.43 9.69 -4.89
C VAL A 113 6.65 9.09 -4.20
N THR A 114 7.86 9.54 -4.55
CA THR A 114 9.07 9.01 -3.93
C THR A 114 9.20 9.40 -2.47
N THR A 115 8.74 10.59 -2.07
CA THR A 115 8.67 10.98 -0.65
C THR A 115 7.81 10.01 0.16
N VAL A 116 6.63 9.66 -0.36
CA VAL A 116 5.73 8.70 0.31
C VAL A 116 6.32 7.30 0.30
N ALA A 117 6.87 6.85 -0.81
CA ALA A 117 7.45 5.51 -0.93
C ALA A 117 8.67 5.34 0.02
N ASP A 118 9.59 6.30 0.02
CA ASP A 118 10.75 6.28 0.89
C ASP A 118 10.36 6.32 2.38
N ALA A 119 9.33 7.11 2.73
CA ALA A 119 8.79 7.16 4.09
C ALA A 119 8.09 5.85 4.50
N ALA A 120 7.34 5.22 3.60
CA ALA A 120 6.71 3.92 3.86
C ALA A 120 7.77 2.84 4.12
N ILE A 121 8.81 2.78 3.30
CA ILE A 121 9.95 1.88 3.48
C ILE A 121 10.62 2.10 4.85
N ALA A 122 10.87 3.36 5.21
CA ALA A 122 11.50 3.72 6.49
C ALA A 122 10.63 3.40 7.72
N ASN A 123 9.31 3.22 7.56
CA ASN A 123 8.37 2.88 8.61
C ASN A 123 7.83 1.44 8.52
N ASP A 124 8.51 0.55 7.80
CA ASP A 124 8.09 -0.85 7.63
C ASP A 124 6.62 -0.98 7.18
N MET A 125 6.23 -0.18 6.19
CA MET A 125 4.93 -0.25 5.52
C MET A 125 5.10 -0.68 4.07
N TYR A 126 4.08 -1.32 3.52
CA TYR A 126 3.96 -1.47 2.07
C TYR A 126 3.44 -0.19 1.44
N VAL A 127 3.81 0.04 0.20
CA VAL A 127 3.36 1.21 -0.58
C VAL A 127 2.93 0.79 -1.98
N ILE A 128 1.73 1.20 -2.35
CA ILE A 128 1.28 1.15 -3.74
C ILE A 128 1.73 2.45 -4.42
N ILE A 129 2.56 2.32 -5.45
CA ILE A 129 2.86 3.41 -6.40
C ILE A 129 1.85 3.29 -7.53
N ASP A 130 0.86 4.18 -7.51
CA ASP A 130 -0.29 4.14 -8.40
C ASP A 130 -0.17 5.15 -9.53
N TRP A 131 -0.23 4.64 -10.76
CA TRP A 131 -0.46 5.41 -11.97
C TRP A 131 -1.93 5.80 -12.05
N HIS A 132 -2.27 6.90 -11.37
CA HIS A 132 -3.64 7.33 -11.15
C HIS A 132 -4.20 8.03 -12.40
N SER A 133 -4.52 7.21 -13.39
CA SER A 133 -4.99 7.59 -14.73
C SER A 133 -6.37 7.01 -15.00
N HIS A 134 -7.14 7.69 -15.86
CA HIS A 134 -8.41 7.21 -16.39
C HIS A 134 -8.34 6.88 -17.90
N GLY A 135 -7.19 7.07 -18.52
CA GLY A 135 -6.97 6.84 -19.94
C GLY A 135 -5.67 6.10 -20.24
N LEU A 136 -5.66 5.38 -21.34
CA LEU A 136 -4.46 4.68 -21.80
C LEU A 136 -3.33 5.67 -22.12
N ARG A 137 -2.21 5.53 -21.43
CA ARG A 137 -0.98 6.33 -21.57
C ARG A 137 0.23 5.39 -21.59
N THR A 138 0.26 4.49 -22.56
CA THR A 138 1.16 3.33 -22.56
C THR A 138 2.63 3.72 -22.48
N GLU A 139 3.09 4.64 -23.31
CA GLU A 139 4.52 4.98 -23.36
C GLU A 139 4.95 5.78 -22.14
N GLU A 140 4.11 6.70 -21.66
CA GLU A 140 4.36 7.47 -20.45
C GLU A 140 4.38 6.57 -19.20
N ALA A 141 3.46 5.61 -19.12
CA ALA A 141 3.42 4.64 -18.03
C ALA A 141 4.64 3.72 -18.03
N LYS A 142 5.05 3.20 -19.20
CA LYS A 142 6.26 2.39 -19.34
C LYS A 142 7.50 3.15 -18.88
N ASP A 143 7.61 4.42 -19.25
CA ASP A 143 8.74 5.27 -18.89
C ASP A 143 8.74 5.56 -17.37
N PHE A 144 7.59 5.88 -16.79
CA PHE A 144 7.44 6.07 -15.36
C PHE A 144 7.80 4.80 -14.57
N PHE A 145 7.21 3.65 -14.91
CA PHE A 145 7.46 2.42 -14.18
C PHE A 145 8.87 1.87 -14.37
N LYS A 146 9.55 2.11 -15.49
CA LYS A 146 10.98 1.84 -15.62
C LYS A 146 11.81 2.63 -14.60
N GLN A 147 11.47 3.90 -14.38
CA GLN A 147 12.16 4.71 -13.38
C GLN A 147 11.90 4.19 -11.96
N MET A 148 10.64 3.90 -11.63
CA MET A 148 10.27 3.38 -10.31
C MET A 148 10.86 2.01 -10.06
N ALA A 149 10.80 1.09 -11.03
CA ALA A 149 11.40 -0.23 -10.92
C ALA A 149 12.93 -0.18 -10.80
N THR A 150 13.58 0.79 -11.45
CA THR A 150 15.03 1.00 -11.30
C THR A 150 15.37 1.51 -9.90
N ARG A 151 14.63 2.51 -9.39
CA ARG A 151 14.83 3.10 -8.06
C ARG A 151 14.62 2.08 -6.94
N TYR A 152 13.56 1.30 -7.04
CA TYR A 152 13.12 0.39 -5.98
C TYR A 152 13.37 -1.09 -6.28
N LYS A 153 14.31 -1.38 -7.20
CA LYS A 153 14.65 -2.76 -7.53
C LYS A 153 14.99 -3.57 -6.29
N GLY A 154 14.27 -4.67 -6.11
CA GLY A 154 14.51 -5.58 -4.99
C GLY A 154 13.97 -5.11 -3.64
N VAL A 155 13.33 -3.94 -3.55
CA VAL A 155 12.72 -3.43 -2.32
C VAL A 155 11.39 -4.14 -2.09
N PRO A 156 11.21 -4.88 -0.98
CA PRO A 156 10.05 -5.73 -0.77
C PRO A 156 8.75 -4.96 -0.50
N ASN A 157 8.84 -3.70 -0.09
CA ASN A 157 7.72 -2.87 0.30
C ASN A 157 6.86 -2.36 -0.86
N VAL A 158 7.43 -2.33 -2.10
CA VAL A 158 6.84 -1.58 -3.22
C VAL A 158 5.95 -2.47 -4.07
N ILE A 159 4.74 -1.99 -4.31
CA ILE A 159 3.71 -2.58 -5.17
C ILE A 159 3.43 -1.57 -6.28
N TYR A 160 3.34 -2.01 -7.52
CA TYR A 160 3.05 -1.14 -8.66
C TYR A 160 1.61 -1.34 -9.13
N GLU A 161 0.78 -0.31 -9.01
CA GLU A 161 -0.55 -0.27 -9.61
C GLU A 161 -0.46 0.46 -10.95
N ILE A 162 -0.54 -0.32 -12.02
CA ILE A 162 -0.14 0.17 -13.34
C ILE A 162 -1.24 0.93 -14.09
N PHE A 163 -2.47 0.92 -13.58
CA PHE A 163 -3.58 1.69 -14.11
C PHE A 163 -4.66 1.80 -13.03
N ASN A 164 -4.95 3.01 -12.56
CA ASN A 164 -5.94 3.24 -11.52
C ASN A 164 -7.34 2.76 -11.94
N GLU A 165 -7.94 3.40 -12.95
CA GLU A 165 -9.32 3.13 -13.34
C GLU A 165 -9.53 3.27 -14.85
N PRO A 166 -9.42 2.18 -15.62
CA PRO A 166 -9.85 2.19 -17.02
C PRO A 166 -11.35 2.46 -17.14
N VAL A 167 -11.76 3.53 -17.83
CA VAL A 167 -13.17 3.95 -17.90
C VAL A 167 -13.87 3.33 -19.11
N ASN A 168 -13.47 3.73 -20.32
CA ASN A 168 -14.18 3.40 -21.57
C ASN A 168 -13.43 2.39 -22.45
N ASP A 169 -12.26 1.96 -22.03
CA ASP A 169 -11.46 1.04 -22.82
C ASP A 169 -11.90 -0.41 -22.61
N SER A 170 -11.98 -1.17 -23.72
CA SER A 170 -12.29 -2.59 -23.63
C SER A 170 -11.17 -3.35 -22.92
N TRP A 171 -11.50 -4.44 -22.24
CA TRP A 171 -10.51 -5.31 -21.60
C TRP A 171 -9.37 -5.72 -22.53
N LYS A 172 -9.66 -5.99 -23.79
CA LYS A 172 -8.63 -6.30 -24.80
C LYS A 172 -7.56 -5.20 -24.92
N LYS A 173 -7.97 -3.92 -24.87
CA LYS A 173 -7.03 -2.78 -24.91
C LYS A 173 -6.29 -2.61 -23.61
N VAL A 174 -7.01 -2.68 -22.47
CA VAL A 174 -6.43 -2.59 -21.13
C VAL A 174 -5.43 -3.72 -20.90
N ARG A 175 -5.77 -4.94 -21.28
CA ARG A 175 -4.89 -6.11 -21.20
C ARG A 175 -3.61 -5.90 -22.01
N LYS A 176 -3.71 -5.44 -23.27
CA LYS A 176 -2.53 -5.14 -24.09
C LYS A 176 -1.62 -4.09 -23.43
N TYR A 177 -2.21 -2.99 -22.96
CA TYR A 177 -1.49 -1.97 -22.20
C TYR A 177 -0.76 -2.59 -20.99
N SER A 178 -1.48 -3.38 -20.19
CA SER A 178 -0.94 -4.01 -18.99
C SER A 178 0.23 -4.94 -19.31
N GLU A 179 0.12 -5.77 -20.33
CA GLU A 179 1.20 -6.67 -20.78
C GLU A 179 2.46 -5.90 -21.20
N GLU A 180 2.32 -4.76 -21.87
CA GLU A 180 3.45 -3.91 -22.25
C GLU A 180 4.13 -3.24 -21.03
N VAL A 181 3.34 -2.73 -20.07
CA VAL A 181 3.86 -2.11 -18.85
C VAL A 181 4.49 -3.17 -17.94
N ILE A 182 3.84 -4.32 -17.74
CA ILE A 182 4.38 -5.46 -16.98
C ILE A 182 5.74 -5.87 -17.56
N SER A 183 5.84 -6.06 -18.88
CA SER A 183 7.09 -6.41 -19.54
C SER A 183 8.20 -5.39 -19.27
N SER A 184 7.84 -4.10 -19.24
CA SER A 184 8.80 -3.02 -18.91
C SER A 184 9.31 -3.11 -17.47
N ILE A 185 8.43 -3.38 -16.50
CA ILE A 185 8.81 -3.58 -15.08
C ILE A 185 9.66 -4.85 -14.93
N ARG A 186 9.23 -5.98 -15.53
CA ARG A 186 9.90 -7.29 -15.45
C ARG A 186 11.31 -7.28 -16.04
N SER A 187 11.57 -6.41 -17.00
CA SER A 187 12.93 -6.24 -17.54
C SER A 187 13.94 -5.72 -16.52
N ILE A 188 13.46 -5.13 -15.41
CA ILE A 188 14.26 -4.51 -14.35
C ILE A 188 14.12 -5.29 -13.03
N ASP A 189 12.88 -5.53 -12.59
CA ASP A 189 12.56 -6.27 -11.37
C ASP A 189 11.55 -7.39 -11.67
N ARG A 190 12.04 -8.63 -11.70
CA ARG A 190 11.24 -9.81 -11.99
C ARG A 190 10.28 -10.18 -10.86
N GLU A 191 10.62 -9.82 -9.63
CA GLU A 191 9.89 -10.19 -8.41
C GLU A 191 8.83 -9.16 -8.00
N ALA A 192 8.74 -8.03 -8.71
CA ALA A 192 7.80 -6.96 -8.37
C ALA A 192 6.35 -7.47 -8.29
N LEU A 193 5.62 -7.06 -7.26
CA LEU A 193 4.17 -7.26 -7.16
C LEU A 193 3.47 -6.16 -7.97
N ILE A 194 2.58 -6.56 -8.89
CA ILE A 194 1.91 -5.65 -9.83
C ILE A 194 0.40 -5.79 -9.69
N LEU A 195 -0.30 -4.65 -9.64
CA LEU A 195 -1.74 -4.56 -9.68
C LEU A 195 -2.18 -4.05 -11.05
N VAL A 196 -3.16 -4.74 -11.63
CA VAL A 196 -3.69 -4.48 -12.97
C VAL A 196 -5.12 -3.96 -12.87
N GLY A 197 -5.37 -2.77 -13.39
CA GLY A 197 -6.70 -2.20 -13.48
C GLY A 197 -7.61 -2.94 -14.45
N THR A 198 -8.93 -2.92 -14.17
CA THR A 198 -9.95 -3.54 -15.02
C THR A 198 -10.96 -2.49 -15.53
N PRO A 199 -11.68 -2.74 -16.64
CA PRO A 199 -12.62 -1.75 -17.20
C PRO A 199 -13.72 -1.32 -16.25
N HIS A 200 -14.40 -0.20 -16.60
CA HIS A 200 -15.53 0.34 -15.84
C HIS A 200 -15.16 0.67 -14.40
N TRP A 201 -14.09 1.46 -14.20
CA TRP A 201 -13.63 1.84 -12.86
C TRP A 201 -13.39 0.62 -11.97
N ASP A 202 -12.68 -0.38 -12.50
CA ASP A 202 -12.32 -1.64 -11.82
C ASP A 202 -13.53 -2.51 -11.36
N GLN A 203 -14.66 -2.37 -12.05
CA GLN A 203 -15.87 -3.15 -11.77
C GLN A 203 -16.02 -4.38 -12.67
N ASP A 204 -15.38 -4.40 -13.85
CA ASP A 204 -15.51 -5.49 -14.82
C ASP A 204 -14.44 -6.57 -14.65
N ILE A 205 -14.10 -6.89 -13.42
CA ILE A 205 -13.07 -7.87 -13.04
C ILE A 205 -13.33 -9.27 -13.62
N HIS A 206 -14.59 -9.62 -13.84
CA HIS A 206 -15.00 -10.87 -14.49
C HIS A 206 -14.41 -11.03 -15.90
N LEU A 207 -14.22 -9.93 -16.64
CA LEU A 207 -13.60 -9.98 -17.96
C LEU A 207 -12.11 -10.36 -17.89
N ALA A 208 -11.43 -9.90 -16.85
CA ALA A 208 -10.05 -10.30 -16.58
C ALA A 208 -9.97 -11.78 -16.16
N ALA A 209 -10.95 -12.26 -15.38
CA ALA A 209 -11.02 -13.64 -14.95
C ALA A 209 -11.21 -14.62 -16.12
N ASP A 210 -11.94 -14.21 -17.16
CA ASP A 210 -12.14 -15.03 -18.36
C ASP A 210 -10.92 -15.02 -19.32
N ASN A 211 -10.08 -13.99 -19.24
CA ASN A 211 -8.92 -13.84 -20.13
C ASN A 211 -7.83 -12.98 -19.48
N PRO A 212 -7.10 -13.51 -18.47
CA PRO A 212 -6.09 -12.77 -17.73
C PRO A 212 -4.91 -12.32 -18.59
N VAL A 213 -4.03 -11.46 -18.05
CA VAL A 213 -2.76 -11.12 -18.70
C VAL A 213 -1.88 -12.36 -18.84
N SER A 214 -1.00 -12.37 -19.84
CA SER A 214 -0.18 -13.55 -20.15
C SER A 214 0.94 -13.82 -19.16
N ASP A 215 1.48 -12.80 -18.48
CA ASP A 215 2.44 -12.93 -17.37
C ASP A 215 1.70 -12.73 -16.05
N GLU A 216 1.26 -13.83 -15.45
CA GLU A 216 0.51 -13.85 -14.20
C GLU A 216 1.41 -13.92 -12.94
N TYR A 217 2.72 -13.98 -13.11
CA TYR A 217 3.64 -14.08 -11.97
C TYR A 217 3.61 -12.81 -11.12
N ASN A 218 3.25 -12.92 -9.84
CA ASN A 218 3.09 -11.80 -8.91
C ASN A 218 2.21 -10.67 -9.49
N VAL A 219 1.12 -11.03 -10.15
CA VAL A 219 0.09 -10.08 -10.63
C VAL A 219 -1.19 -10.31 -9.84
N MET A 220 -1.83 -9.22 -9.42
CA MET A 220 -3.18 -9.19 -8.88
C MET A 220 -4.02 -8.18 -9.68
N TYR A 221 -5.34 -8.28 -9.56
CA TYR A 221 -6.28 -7.43 -10.30
C TYR A 221 -7.02 -6.52 -9.34
N THR A 222 -7.15 -5.26 -9.71
CA THR A 222 -7.84 -4.29 -8.87
C THR A 222 -9.36 -4.42 -8.97
N LEU A 223 -9.99 -4.24 -7.83
CA LEU A 223 -11.43 -4.07 -7.68
C LEU A 223 -11.66 -2.79 -6.90
N HIS A 224 -12.43 -1.84 -7.46
CA HIS A 224 -12.83 -0.63 -6.76
C HIS A 224 -14.29 -0.66 -6.40
N PHE A 225 -14.63 -0.25 -5.19
CA PHE A 225 -16.03 -0.15 -4.78
C PHE A 225 -16.31 1.05 -3.89
N TYR A 226 -17.51 1.58 -4.05
CA TYR A 226 -18.12 2.57 -3.18
C TYR A 226 -19.42 1.98 -2.65
N ALA A 227 -19.48 1.65 -1.35
CA ALA A 227 -20.48 0.75 -0.79
C ALA A 227 -21.93 1.19 -1.00
N ALA A 228 -22.22 2.50 -0.99
CA ALA A 228 -23.57 2.98 -1.28
C ALA A 228 -24.03 2.76 -2.73
N SER A 229 -23.09 2.56 -3.68
CA SER A 229 -23.37 2.28 -5.10
C SER A 229 -23.16 0.82 -5.47
N HIS A 230 -22.10 0.19 -4.98
CA HIS A 230 -21.62 -1.13 -5.38
C HIS A 230 -21.96 -2.15 -4.29
N LYS A 231 -23.01 -2.89 -4.54
CA LYS A 231 -23.61 -3.83 -3.58
C LYS A 231 -23.36 -5.29 -3.94
N ALA A 232 -24.31 -6.18 -3.66
CA ALA A 232 -24.17 -7.62 -3.92
C ALA A 232 -23.71 -7.95 -5.33
N TRP A 233 -24.22 -7.26 -6.34
CA TRP A 233 -23.90 -7.53 -7.74
C TRP A 233 -22.41 -7.42 -8.05
N LEU A 234 -21.65 -6.50 -7.38
CA LEU A 234 -20.21 -6.39 -7.60
C LEU A 234 -19.45 -7.45 -6.79
N ARG A 235 -19.94 -7.80 -5.58
CA ARG A 235 -19.39 -8.95 -4.83
C ARG A 235 -19.55 -10.26 -5.61
N GLU A 236 -20.69 -10.47 -6.26
CA GLU A 236 -20.92 -11.65 -7.13
C GLU A 236 -19.93 -11.73 -8.31
N ARG A 237 -19.59 -10.59 -8.92
CA ARG A 237 -18.52 -10.54 -9.94
C ARG A 237 -17.15 -10.87 -9.35
N ALA A 238 -16.86 -10.38 -8.16
CA ALA A 238 -15.61 -10.65 -7.46
C ALA A 238 -15.53 -12.12 -7.02
N ASP A 239 -16.63 -12.71 -6.53
CA ASP A 239 -16.72 -14.13 -6.21
C ASP A 239 -16.44 -15.00 -7.45
N TYR A 240 -17.08 -14.66 -8.58
CA TYR A 240 -16.80 -15.32 -9.86
C TYR A 240 -15.32 -15.27 -10.25
N ALA A 241 -14.68 -14.10 -10.09
CA ALA A 241 -13.27 -13.95 -10.41
C ALA A 241 -12.38 -14.81 -9.48
N LEU A 242 -12.66 -14.83 -8.17
CA LEU A 242 -11.96 -15.69 -7.22
C LEU A 242 -12.15 -17.18 -7.52
N GLU A 243 -13.36 -17.61 -7.89
CA GLU A 243 -13.67 -19.00 -8.29
C GLU A 243 -12.88 -19.42 -9.55
N LYS A 244 -12.60 -18.48 -10.46
CA LYS A 244 -11.74 -18.69 -11.62
C LYS A 244 -10.24 -18.69 -11.28
N GLY A 245 -9.87 -18.41 -10.03
CA GLY A 245 -8.49 -18.35 -9.56
C GLY A 245 -7.82 -17.01 -9.75
N LEU A 246 -8.56 -15.93 -10.11
CA LEU A 246 -8.01 -14.60 -10.29
C LEU A 246 -7.75 -13.94 -8.93
N PRO A 247 -6.50 -13.55 -8.59
CA PRO A 247 -6.20 -12.87 -7.32
C PRO A 247 -6.68 -11.40 -7.36
N ILE A 248 -7.40 -10.98 -6.31
CA ILE A 248 -8.01 -9.65 -6.21
C ILE A 248 -7.29 -8.81 -5.15
N PHE A 249 -7.11 -7.53 -5.45
CA PHE A 249 -6.71 -6.49 -4.50
C PHE A 249 -7.69 -5.32 -4.59
N VAL A 250 -8.26 -4.87 -3.47
CA VAL A 250 -9.11 -3.68 -3.42
C VAL A 250 -8.22 -2.46 -3.16
N SER A 251 -7.65 -1.90 -4.23
CA SER A 251 -6.71 -0.77 -4.10
C SER A 251 -7.40 0.57 -3.82
N GLU A 252 -8.72 0.64 -4.04
CA GLU A 252 -9.55 1.78 -3.67
C GLU A 252 -10.94 1.35 -3.21
N CYS A 253 -11.41 1.87 -2.06
CA CYS A 253 -12.78 1.63 -1.60
C CYS A 253 -13.27 2.73 -0.66
N ALA A 254 -14.60 2.92 -0.64
CA ALA A 254 -15.23 3.89 0.26
C ALA A 254 -16.67 3.50 0.64
N GLY A 255 -17.22 4.16 1.65
CA GLY A 255 -18.53 3.85 2.21
C GLY A 255 -19.73 4.60 1.60
N MET A 256 -19.49 5.64 0.78
CA MET A 256 -20.51 6.50 0.18
C MET A 256 -20.80 6.10 -1.27
N LYS A 257 -21.45 7.00 -2.05
CA LYS A 257 -21.68 6.79 -3.48
C LYS A 257 -20.42 6.89 -4.32
N ALA A 258 -20.46 6.36 -5.54
CA ALA A 258 -19.33 6.33 -6.47
C ALA A 258 -18.85 7.72 -6.96
N ASP A 259 -19.65 8.77 -6.78
CA ASP A 259 -19.24 10.15 -6.99
C ASP A 259 -18.36 10.72 -5.86
N GLY A 260 -18.12 9.93 -4.81
CA GLY A 260 -17.34 10.32 -3.63
C GLY A 260 -18.13 11.04 -2.57
N ASP A 261 -19.43 11.26 -2.77
CA ASP A 261 -20.26 12.08 -1.89
C ASP A 261 -21.56 11.39 -1.42
N GLY A 262 -22.34 12.10 -0.62
CA GLY A 262 -23.61 11.60 -0.07
C GLY A 262 -23.45 10.82 1.24
N GLY A 263 -24.50 10.06 1.59
CA GLY A 263 -24.53 9.31 2.85
C GLY A 263 -23.62 8.09 2.84
N ILE A 264 -22.95 7.83 3.96
CA ILE A 264 -22.18 6.60 4.16
C ILE A 264 -23.17 5.45 4.46
N ASP A 265 -23.18 4.43 3.61
CA ASP A 265 -23.94 3.19 3.81
C ASP A 265 -23.11 2.22 4.69
N LEU A 266 -23.25 2.36 6.01
CA LEU A 266 -22.51 1.54 6.97
C LEU A 266 -22.89 0.05 6.88
N ASN A 267 -24.11 -0.28 6.48
CA ASN A 267 -24.51 -1.67 6.34
C ASN A 267 -23.79 -2.34 5.19
N GLU A 268 -23.77 -1.73 4.02
CA GLU A 268 -23.04 -2.24 2.86
C GLU A 268 -21.52 -2.18 3.07
N TRP A 269 -21.00 -1.14 3.73
CA TRP A 269 -19.59 -1.08 4.11
C TRP A 269 -19.18 -2.29 4.96
N ASN A 270 -19.96 -2.63 5.98
CA ASN A 270 -19.70 -3.79 6.83
C ASN A 270 -19.83 -5.13 6.07
N GLN A 271 -20.73 -5.22 5.08
CA GLN A 271 -20.80 -6.40 4.22
C GLN A 271 -19.54 -6.54 3.34
N TRP A 272 -19.00 -5.44 2.82
CA TRP A 272 -17.74 -5.44 2.08
C TRP A 272 -16.56 -5.79 2.97
N LEU A 273 -16.45 -5.22 4.18
CA LEU A 273 -15.40 -5.60 5.15
C LEU A 273 -15.46 -7.10 5.44
N SER A 274 -16.64 -7.64 5.72
CA SER A 274 -16.83 -9.08 5.98
C SER A 274 -16.50 -9.94 4.76
N TRP A 275 -16.73 -9.45 3.55
CA TRP A 275 -16.36 -10.14 2.31
C TRP A 275 -14.85 -10.15 2.13
N MET A 276 -14.19 -9.01 2.26
CA MET A 276 -12.73 -8.90 2.15
C MET A 276 -12.00 -9.76 3.19
N ASP A 277 -12.49 -9.77 4.42
CA ASP A 277 -11.92 -10.56 5.51
C ASP A 277 -12.05 -12.07 5.23
N ARG A 278 -13.24 -12.55 4.83
CA ARG A 278 -13.49 -13.95 4.49
C ARG A 278 -12.61 -14.46 3.34
N HIS A 279 -12.32 -13.63 2.37
CA HIS A 279 -11.50 -13.96 1.20
C HIS A 279 -10.02 -13.59 1.34
N ALA A 280 -9.62 -13.04 2.51
CA ALA A 280 -8.27 -12.53 2.78
C ALA A 280 -7.80 -11.52 1.71
N VAL A 281 -8.67 -10.60 1.33
CA VAL A 281 -8.40 -9.56 0.32
C VAL A 281 -7.81 -8.32 0.98
N SER A 282 -6.67 -7.86 0.50
CA SER A 282 -6.02 -6.61 0.92
C SER A 282 -6.76 -5.40 0.38
N TRP A 283 -6.74 -4.28 1.12
CA TRP A 283 -7.49 -3.09 0.72
C TRP A 283 -6.89 -1.76 1.19
N ALA A 284 -7.23 -0.68 0.46
CA ALA A 284 -6.93 0.70 0.80
C ALA A 284 -8.18 1.57 0.70
N ALA A 285 -8.54 2.27 1.77
CA ALA A 285 -9.69 3.17 1.77
C ALA A 285 -9.35 4.53 1.14
N TRP A 286 -10.25 5.07 0.33
CA TRP A 286 -10.18 6.39 -0.29
C TRP A 286 -10.77 7.45 0.66
N SER A 287 -10.19 8.59 1.01
CA SER A 287 -8.80 9.00 0.84
C SER A 287 -8.39 10.05 1.90
N ILE A 288 -7.10 10.14 2.18
CA ILE A 288 -6.51 11.27 2.91
C ILE A 288 -6.53 12.49 1.97
N ALA A 289 -7.54 13.29 2.12
CA ALA A 289 -7.82 14.52 1.41
C ALA A 289 -8.69 15.41 2.29
N ASP A 290 -8.82 16.68 1.95
CA ASP A 290 -9.62 17.67 2.68
C ASP A 290 -10.65 18.39 1.81
N LYS A 291 -11.00 17.79 0.67
CA LYS A 291 -12.06 18.28 -0.21
C LYS A 291 -13.40 18.30 0.52
N ASP A 292 -14.26 19.22 0.17
CA ASP A 292 -15.63 19.26 0.69
C ASP A 292 -16.53 18.22 0.01
N GLU A 293 -16.22 16.94 0.33
CA GLU A 293 -16.98 15.77 -0.08
C GLU A 293 -16.86 14.68 1.01
N THR A 294 -17.75 13.68 0.98
CA THR A 294 -17.87 12.69 2.06
C THR A 294 -16.69 11.73 2.11
N CYS A 295 -16.09 11.37 0.97
CA CYS A 295 -14.95 10.44 0.91
C CYS A 295 -13.62 11.04 1.39
N SER A 296 -13.54 12.36 1.53
CA SER A 296 -12.38 13.01 2.17
C SER A 296 -12.37 12.74 3.68
N MET A 297 -11.25 12.25 4.19
CA MET A 297 -11.11 11.83 5.58
C MET A 297 -10.83 12.98 6.55
N LEU A 298 -10.34 14.12 6.04
CA LEU A 298 -9.88 15.25 6.84
C LEU A 298 -10.72 16.50 6.60
N TYR A 299 -10.83 17.34 7.63
CA TYR A 299 -11.33 18.70 7.47
C TYR A 299 -10.26 19.60 6.85
N PRO A 300 -10.64 20.68 6.13
CA PRO A 300 -9.69 21.63 5.55
C PRO A 300 -8.76 22.30 6.57
N SER A 301 -9.18 22.37 7.84
CA SER A 301 -8.38 22.91 8.94
C SER A 301 -7.37 21.91 9.52
N ALA A 302 -7.39 20.65 9.09
CA ALA A 302 -6.45 19.65 9.57
C ALA A 302 -5.01 20.02 9.20
N PRO A 303 -4.02 19.74 10.07
CA PRO A 303 -2.62 19.92 9.72
C PRO A 303 -2.18 18.91 8.65
N ASP A 304 -0.97 19.09 8.12
CA ASP A 304 -0.44 18.21 7.06
C ASP A 304 -0.10 16.78 7.56
N ALA A 305 -0.08 16.59 8.87
CA ALA A 305 0.16 15.31 9.57
C ALA A 305 -0.31 15.39 11.03
N GLU A 306 -0.22 14.28 11.79
CA GLU A 306 -0.53 14.20 13.24
C GLU A 306 -1.99 14.59 13.56
N TRP A 307 -2.93 13.93 12.86
CA TRP A 307 -4.36 14.23 12.95
C TRP A 307 -5.01 13.70 14.23
N ASP A 308 -5.57 14.64 15.02
CA ASP A 308 -6.45 14.33 16.14
C ASP A 308 -7.88 14.00 15.67
N GLU A 309 -8.74 13.52 16.57
CA GLU A 309 -10.15 13.22 16.25
C GLU A 309 -10.93 14.45 15.72
N LYS A 310 -10.58 15.66 16.16
CA LYS A 310 -11.18 16.93 15.68
C LYS A 310 -10.86 17.25 14.22
N ASP A 311 -9.78 16.68 13.69
CA ASP A 311 -9.30 16.90 12.33
C ASP A 311 -9.96 15.94 11.33
N LEU A 312 -10.61 14.87 11.86
CA LEU A 312 -11.22 13.80 11.06
C LEU A 312 -12.67 14.10 10.73
N LYS A 313 -13.03 13.98 9.47
CA LYS A 313 -14.43 13.83 9.06
C LYS A 313 -14.96 12.46 9.48
N LYS A 314 -16.28 12.28 9.45
CA LYS A 314 -16.94 11.02 9.83
C LYS A 314 -16.34 9.80 9.13
N TRP A 315 -16.01 9.90 7.85
CA TRP A 315 -15.38 8.81 7.09
C TRP A 315 -13.99 8.47 7.62
N GLY A 316 -13.16 9.49 7.90
CA GLY A 316 -11.83 9.30 8.50
C GLY A 316 -11.90 8.60 9.85
N SER A 317 -12.83 8.99 10.72
CA SER A 317 -13.03 8.33 12.02
C SER A 317 -13.46 6.86 11.87
N ILE A 318 -14.36 6.55 10.92
CA ILE A 318 -14.79 5.17 10.64
C ILE A 318 -13.61 4.31 10.16
N VAL A 319 -12.86 4.80 9.18
CA VAL A 319 -11.70 4.07 8.62
C VAL A 319 -10.63 3.86 9.69
N LYS A 320 -10.27 4.91 10.44
CA LYS A 320 -9.30 4.82 11.54
C LYS A 320 -9.73 3.78 12.58
N GLN A 321 -11.01 3.75 12.95
CA GLN A 321 -11.54 2.76 13.87
C GLN A 321 -11.41 1.34 13.31
N VAL A 322 -11.79 1.08 12.06
CA VAL A 322 -11.66 -0.24 11.41
C VAL A 322 -10.22 -0.71 11.40
N LEU A 323 -9.29 0.14 10.98
CA LEU A 323 -7.86 -0.19 10.91
C LEU A 323 -7.26 -0.52 12.29
N ARG A 324 -7.77 0.09 13.36
CA ARG A 324 -7.28 -0.13 14.73
C ARG A 324 -7.95 -1.28 15.47
N THR A 325 -9.15 -1.70 15.01
CA THR A 325 -9.95 -2.70 15.76
C THR A 325 -9.48 -4.13 15.51
N GLU A 326 -8.62 -4.36 14.56
CA GLU A 326 -8.16 -5.69 14.21
C GLU A 326 -6.76 -5.95 14.72
N TYR A 327 -6.69 -6.86 15.57
CA TYR A 327 -5.72 -7.88 15.96
C TYR A 327 -5.98 -8.24 17.43
N LYS A 328 -7.10 -8.94 17.64
CA LYS A 328 -7.24 -9.79 18.82
C LYS A 328 -7.00 -11.23 18.44
#